data_87ebb528be1b28b3d728a0ecff22f331
#
_entry.id   87ebb528be1b28b3d728a0ecff22f331
#
_cell.length_a   1.000
_cell.length_b   1.000
_cell.length_c   1.000
_cell.angle_alpha   90.00
_cell.angle_beta   90.00
_cell.angle_gamma   90.00
#
_symmetry.space_group_name_H-M   'P 1'
#
loop_
_entity.id
_entity.type
_entity.pdbx_description
1 polymer ?
#
loop_
_entity_poly.entity_id
_entity_poly.type
_entity_poly.pdbx_seq_one_letter_code
_entity_poly.pdbx_strand_id
1 'polypeptide(L)'
;MIQHNDKPQPNRNRRMVRIVTTVIVTLAIVAIAIGAFALVRHATDSDTTNGKAAPTSVPSRTSSPAPSTTISMPQTASPSPTPKTDGTSDRAKRIVEAMSLDERAGQLVMAALQYGNDPATLQAMIQEQHVGNVILMGNWVSGVENVARATQALQRLNASTGLPGLLIATDQEGGTVQHLSGPGFDAMPSATAQGQMPLDRLRAAARDWALPLKRSGLAMNLAPSVDTVTIERAVNEPIGALYRDFGLDAQRNGEHAAAFIEGMRAGGVGSAIKHYPGLGSVRGNTDFTANGIVDDTTTENGTEVNAFTSAIRQGKPAMVMVSLATYKLIDPDNPAAFSPAIVTDMLRRGTPFDGVVISDSLSAGAVSSIAPQNLGVRFIDAGGDICCMNAASYTQPILDGIRSRAAADKGFAAKVTASAERVVRLKIELGLVQ
;
A
#
# COMPACT_ATOMS: atom_id res chain seq x y z
N MET A 1 18.82 -15.04 66.67
CA MET A 1 19.05 -13.83 65.86
C MET A 1 18.59 -14.13 64.46
N ILE A 2 17.38 -13.68 64.11
CA ILE A 2 16.79 -13.84 62.79
C ILE A 2 16.74 -12.45 62.14
N GLN A 3 17.52 -12.23 61.07
CA GLN A 3 17.49 -10.98 60.31
C GLN A 3 16.35 -11.04 59.31
N HIS A 4 15.38 -10.14 59.45
CA HIS A 4 14.35 -9.86 58.44
C HIS A 4 14.97 -8.98 57.34
N ASN A 5 14.84 -9.46 56.10
CA ASN A 5 15.30 -8.76 54.89
C ASN A 5 14.04 -8.16 54.23
N ASP A 6 13.72 -6.88 54.53
CA ASP A 6 12.63 -6.13 53.93
C ASP A 6 13.06 -5.60 52.55
N LYS A 7 12.45 -6.13 51.46
CA LYS A 7 12.55 -5.53 50.14
C LYS A 7 11.51 -4.42 49.97
N PRO A 8 11.88 -3.22 49.50
CA PRO A 8 10.92 -2.13 49.33
C PRO A 8 9.92 -2.45 48.20
N GLN A 9 8.64 -2.31 48.53
CA GLN A 9 7.52 -2.44 47.53
C GLN A 9 7.50 -1.24 46.56
N PRO A 10 7.22 -1.42 45.27
CA PRO A 10 7.15 -0.32 44.33
C PRO A 10 5.88 0.53 44.54
N ASN A 11 6.08 1.83 44.63
CA ASN A 11 5.12 2.87 44.97
C ASN A 11 3.94 2.93 43.94
N ARG A 12 2.77 2.39 44.28
CA ARG A 12 1.52 2.36 43.48
C ARG A 12 1.07 3.76 43.02
N ASN A 13 1.40 4.81 43.76
CA ASN A 13 0.97 6.17 43.42
C ASN A 13 1.69 6.76 42.20
N ARG A 14 2.94 6.36 41.89
CA ARG A 14 3.64 6.82 40.69
C ARG A 14 3.07 6.23 39.39
N ARG A 15 2.47 5.04 39.41
CA ARG A 15 1.79 4.45 38.24
C ARG A 15 0.46 5.15 37.95
N MET A 16 -0.32 5.46 38.99
CA MET A 16 -1.62 6.14 38.84
C MET A 16 -1.44 7.58 38.30
N VAL A 17 -0.45 8.34 38.77
CA VAL A 17 -0.14 9.69 38.27
C VAL A 17 0.25 9.67 36.76
N ARG A 18 1.03 8.68 36.30
CA ARG A 18 1.43 8.57 34.90
C ARG A 18 0.23 8.23 33.98
N ILE A 19 -0.69 7.35 34.41
CA ILE A 19 -1.88 7.00 33.65
C ILE A 19 -2.83 8.20 33.56
N VAL A 20 -3.05 8.94 34.64
CA VAL A 20 -3.91 10.14 34.63
C VAL A 20 -3.30 11.25 33.76
N THR A 21 -1.99 11.47 33.81
CA THR A 21 -1.32 12.47 32.96
C THR A 21 -1.42 12.12 31.47
N THR A 22 -1.28 10.84 31.09
CA THR A 22 -1.42 10.40 29.70
C THR A 22 -2.84 10.58 29.18
N VAL A 23 -3.86 10.24 29.98
CA VAL A 23 -5.27 10.42 29.59
C VAL A 23 -5.63 11.90 29.44
N ILE A 24 -5.15 12.79 30.31
CA ILE A 24 -5.41 14.23 30.23
C ILE A 24 -4.76 14.85 28.99
N VAL A 25 -3.54 14.44 28.63
CA VAL A 25 -2.85 14.92 27.41
C VAL A 25 -3.59 14.46 26.15
N THR A 26 -4.09 13.23 26.12
CA THR A 26 -4.84 12.71 24.97
C THR A 26 -6.17 13.44 24.81
N LEU A 27 -6.90 13.72 25.89
CA LEU A 27 -8.16 14.48 25.85
C LEU A 27 -7.94 15.96 25.45
N ALA A 28 -6.84 16.58 25.83
CA ALA A 28 -6.51 17.94 25.41
C ALA A 28 -6.23 18.06 23.90
N ILE A 29 -5.58 17.06 23.30
CA ILE A 29 -5.31 17.01 21.85
C ILE A 29 -6.62 16.85 21.06
N VAL A 30 -7.55 16.02 21.55
CA VAL A 30 -8.89 15.85 20.90
C VAL A 30 -9.72 17.13 20.98
N ALA A 31 -9.68 17.88 22.10
CA ALA A 31 -10.40 19.14 22.26
C ALA A 31 -9.86 20.25 21.34
N ILE A 32 -8.56 20.30 21.07
CA ILE A 32 -7.96 21.28 20.14
C ILE A 32 -8.34 20.97 18.70
N ALA A 33 -8.45 19.68 18.31
CA ALA A 33 -8.89 19.28 16.97
C ALA A 33 -10.37 19.64 16.71
N ILE A 34 -11.25 19.53 17.71
CA ILE A 34 -12.67 19.91 17.60
C ILE A 34 -12.85 21.43 17.56
N GLY A 35 -12.05 22.20 18.29
CA GLY A 35 -12.07 23.67 18.29
C GLY A 35 -11.66 24.29 16.97
N ALA A 36 -10.69 23.70 16.26
CA ALA A 36 -10.24 24.17 14.95
C ALA A 36 -11.30 23.95 13.85
N PHE A 37 -12.12 22.91 13.97
CA PHE A 37 -13.18 22.59 13.01
C PHE A 37 -14.38 23.54 13.09
N ALA A 38 -14.64 24.14 14.26
CA ALA A 38 -15.75 25.08 14.46
C ALA A 38 -15.45 26.51 13.92
N LEU A 39 -14.18 26.91 13.84
CA LEU A 39 -13.78 28.23 13.37
C LEU A 39 -13.80 28.40 11.83
N VAL A 40 -13.72 27.30 11.08
CA VAL A 40 -13.72 27.34 9.60
C VAL A 40 -15.14 27.46 9.03
N ARG A 41 -16.20 27.16 9.79
CA ARG A 41 -17.59 27.22 9.32
C ARG A 41 -18.23 28.60 9.35
N HIS A 42 -17.57 29.65 9.85
CA HIS A 42 -18.17 30.99 9.99
C HIS A 42 -17.70 32.03 8.96
N ALA A 43 -16.93 31.64 7.94
CA ALA A 43 -16.34 32.59 6.99
C ALA A 43 -16.86 32.49 5.54
N THR A 44 -17.93 31.72 5.27
CA THR A 44 -18.46 31.56 3.90
C THR A 44 -19.98 31.75 3.82
N ASP A 45 -20.48 32.89 4.26
CA ASP A 45 -21.84 33.37 3.88
C ASP A 45 -21.82 34.86 3.72
N SER A 46 -21.74 35.34 2.50
CA SER A 46 -22.30 36.57 1.92
C SER A 46 -21.68 36.83 0.54
N ASP A 47 -22.39 36.70 -0.53
CA ASP A 47 -23.05 37.71 -1.33
C ASP A 47 -23.54 37.15 -2.67
N THR A 48 -24.85 37.23 -2.81
CA THR A 48 -25.57 37.06 -4.06
C THR A 48 -25.77 38.42 -4.73
N THR A 49 -25.51 38.54 -6.04
CA THR A 49 -26.38 39.41 -6.91
C THR A 49 -26.29 39.01 -8.39
N ASN A 50 -27.43 38.74 -8.92
CA ASN A 50 -28.02 38.84 -10.26
C ASN A 50 -27.21 39.40 -11.44
N GLY A 51 -27.32 38.67 -12.58
CA GLY A 51 -27.06 39.18 -13.93
C GLY A 51 -27.59 38.25 -15.03
N LYS A 52 -28.80 38.50 -15.51
CA LYS A 52 -29.44 37.90 -16.68
C LYS A 52 -28.78 38.37 -17.97
N ALA A 53 -28.51 37.50 -18.95
CA ALA A 53 -28.56 37.82 -20.38
C ALA A 53 -28.84 36.55 -21.22
N ALA A 54 -29.72 36.69 -22.18
CA ALA A 54 -30.31 35.69 -23.03
C ALA A 54 -29.51 35.44 -24.33
N PRO A 55 -29.90 34.47 -25.17
CA PRO A 55 -28.99 33.78 -26.10
C PRO A 55 -29.01 34.39 -27.50
N THR A 56 -27.90 34.29 -28.21
CA THR A 56 -27.80 34.60 -29.63
C THR A 56 -27.50 33.34 -30.46
N SER A 57 -28.38 33.08 -31.41
CA SER A 57 -28.31 32.03 -32.41
C SER A 57 -27.37 32.40 -33.57
N VAL A 58 -26.62 31.45 -34.12
CA VAL A 58 -25.90 31.60 -35.39
C VAL A 58 -26.06 30.33 -36.22
N PRO A 59 -26.24 30.45 -37.56
CA PRO A 59 -26.83 29.38 -38.40
C PRO A 59 -25.83 28.37 -38.97
N SER A 60 -26.39 27.21 -39.25
CA SER A 60 -25.78 26.08 -39.96
C SER A 60 -25.38 26.44 -41.41
N ARG A 61 -24.20 25.99 -41.82
CA ARG A 61 -23.83 25.85 -43.23
C ARG A 61 -23.60 24.38 -43.52
N THR A 62 -24.45 23.88 -44.43
CA THR A 62 -24.35 22.65 -45.17
C THR A 62 -23.27 22.72 -46.23
N SER A 63 -22.43 21.72 -46.37
CA SER A 63 -21.61 21.47 -47.57
C SER A 63 -21.55 19.95 -47.87
N SER A 64 -21.99 19.65 -49.09
CA SER A 64 -22.04 18.34 -49.75
C SER A 64 -20.64 17.79 -50.12
N PRO A 65 -20.54 16.46 -50.37
CA PRO A 65 -19.28 15.76 -50.49
C PRO A 65 -18.73 15.69 -51.91
N ALA A 66 -17.40 15.65 -52.04
CA ALA A 66 -16.71 15.35 -53.30
C ALA A 66 -16.10 13.92 -53.24
N PRO A 67 -15.86 13.25 -54.41
CA PRO A 67 -15.70 11.80 -54.48
C PRO A 67 -14.29 11.30 -54.11
N SER A 68 -14.27 10.15 -53.44
CA SER A 68 -13.06 9.41 -53.05
C SER A 68 -12.48 8.65 -54.26
N THR A 69 -11.20 8.90 -54.54
CA THR A 69 -10.39 8.02 -55.41
C THR A 69 -9.57 7.08 -54.49
N THR A 70 -9.87 5.80 -54.60
CA THR A 70 -9.17 4.74 -53.85
C THR A 70 -7.85 4.42 -54.57
N ILE A 71 -6.72 4.69 -53.91
CA ILE A 71 -5.42 4.15 -54.32
C ILE A 71 -5.03 3.09 -53.27
N SER A 72 -5.07 1.82 -53.68
CA SER A 72 -4.52 0.70 -52.88
C SER A 72 -3.00 0.74 -52.88
N MET A 73 -2.41 0.89 -51.71
CA MET A 73 -0.99 0.61 -51.49
C MET A 73 -0.84 -0.75 -50.79
N PRO A 74 0.23 -1.52 -51.08
CA PRO A 74 0.43 -2.82 -50.44
C PRO A 74 0.79 -2.66 -48.95
N GLN A 75 0.07 -3.39 -48.10
CA GLN A 75 0.37 -3.53 -46.68
C GLN A 75 1.69 -4.28 -46.51
N THR A 76 2.74 -3.58 -46.13
CA THR A 76 3.88 -4.20 -45.50
C THR A 76 3.47 -4.61 -44.08
N ALA A 77 3.47 -5.90 -43.77
CA ALA A 77 3.24 -6.42 -42.44
C ALA A 77 4.30 -5.86 -41.47
N SER A 78 3.87 -5.01 -40.55
CA SER A 78 4.67 -4.65 -39.38
C SER A 78 4.88 -5.89 -38.51
N PRO A 79 6.11 -6.17 -38.07
CA PRO A 79 6.33 -7.25 -37.13
C PRO A 79 5.60 -6.94 -35.83
N SER A 80 4.77 -7.88 -35.38
CA SER A 80 4.15 -7.85 -34.04
C SER A 80 5.24 -7.67 -32.99
N PRO A 81 5.10 -6.78 -32.00
CA PRO A 81 6.06 -6.66 -30.92
C PRO A 81 6.06 -7.96 -30.11
N THR A 82 7.17 -8.67 -30.16
CA THR A 82 7.46 -9.81 -29.28
C THR A 82 7.36 -9.34 -27.82
N PRO A 83 6.69 -10.05 -26.94
CA PRO A 83 6.62 -9.66 -25.51
C PRO A 83 8.04 -9.63 -24.93
N LYS A 84 8.46 -8.48 -24.41
CA LYS A 84 9.75 -8.28 -23.72
C LYS A 84 9.80 -8.92 -22.32
N THR A 85 8.89 -9.80 -21.96
CA THR A 85 8.73 -10.37 -20.62
C THR A 85 9.76 -11.46 -20.29
N ASP A 86 10.27 -12.19 -21.27
CA ASP A 86 11.11 -13.36 -21.02
C ASP A 86 12.46 -13.00 -20.38
N GLY A 87 13.11 -11.93 -20.81
CA GLY A 87 14.43 -11.54 -20.30
C GLY A 87 14.45 -11.07 -18.83
N THR A 88 13.38 -10.40 -18.34
CA THR A 88 13.30 -9.91 -16.95
C THR A 88 13.02 -11.05 -15.97
N SER A 89 12.11 -11.95 -16.32
CA SER A 89 11.79 -13.14 -15.51
C SER A 89 12.99 -14.08 -15.41
N ASP A 90 13.67 -14.36 -16.53
CA ASP A 90 14.88 -15.19 -16.53
C ASP A 90 16.02 -14.56 -15.72
N ARG A 91 16.16 -13.23 -15.79
CA ARG A 91 17.15 -12.51 -14.98
C ARG A 91 16.82 -12.61 -13.49
N ALA A 92 15.56 -12.43 -13.09
CA ALA A 92 15.13 -12.57 -11.70
C ALA A 92 15.39 -13.98 -11.18
N LYS A 93 15.06 -15.01 -11.96
CA LYS A 93 15.31 -16.40 -11.62
C LYS A 93 16.79 -16.67 -11.36
N ARG A 94 17.69 -16.28 -12.28
CA ARG A 94 19.15 -16.44 -12.09
C ARG A 94 19.68 -15.75 -10.83
N ILE A 95 19.18 -14.54 -10.51
CA ILE A 95 19.57 -13.82 -9.30
C ILE A 95 19.12 -14.60 -8.05
N VAL A 96 17.87 -15.06 -8.03
CA VAL A 96 17.32 -15.80 -6.89
C VAL A 96 17.95 -17.18 -6.75
N GLU A 97 18.28 -17.85 -7.84
CA GLU A 97 19.02 -19.14 -7.81
C GLU A 97 20.40 -18.99 -7.15
N ALA A 98 21.07 -17.84 -7.32
CA ALA A 98 22.35 -17.54 -6.66
C ALA A 98 22.21 -17.17 -5.17
N MET A 99 21.00 -16.85 -4.69
CA MET A 99 20.75 -16.52 -3.27
C MET A 99 20.64 -17.78 -2.41
N SER A 100 21.14 -17.70 -1.18
CA SER A 100 20.83 -18.65 -0.12
C SER A 100 19.33 -18.61 0.25
N LEU A 101 18.86 -19.60 0.98
CA LEU A 101 17.48 -19.62 1.48
C LEU A 101 17.19 -18.43 2.42
N ASP A 102 18.16 -18.06 3.25
CA ASP A 102 18.05 -16.92 4.17
C ASP A 102 17.95 -15.59 3.43
N GLU A 103 18.71 -15.41 2.38
CA GLU A 103 18.64 -14.22 1.51
C GLU A 103 17.29 -14.14 0.78
N ARG A 104 16.79 -15.28 0.25
CA ARG A 104 15.45 -15.34 -0.35
C ARG A 104 14.36 -14.96 0.66
N ALA A 105 14.42 -15.52 1.89
CA ALA A 105 13.47 -15.17 2.96
C ALA A 105 13.52 -13.69 3.32
N GLY A 106 14.71 -13.09 3.38
CA GLY A 106 14.88 -11.66 3.64
C GLY A 106 14.23 -10.76 2.58
N GLN A 107 14.20 -11.20 1.30
CA GLN A 107 13.50 -10.46 0.24
C GLN A 107 11.97 -10.43 0.43
N LEU A 108 11.41 -11.31 1.28
CA LEU A 108 9.98 -11.39 1.53
C LEU A 108 9.52 -10.56 2.75
N VAL A 109 10.38 -9.72 3.30
CA VAL A 109 10.07 -8.90 4.49
C VAL A 109 10.26 -7.43 4.20
N MET A 110 9.27 -6.61 4.62
CA MET A 110 9.31 -5.15 4.57
C MET A 110 9.30 -4.60 6.00
N ALA A 111 10.47 -4.13 6.46
CA ALA A 111 10.63 -3.56 7.80
C ALA A 111 10.30 -2.06 7.83
N ALA A 112 9.75 -1.57 8.95
CA ALA A 112 9.42 -0.17 9.10
C ALA A 112 10.58 0.68 9.62
N LEU A 113 10.85 1.81 8.97
CA LEU A 113 11.62 2.91 9.52
C LEU A 113 10.65 4.02 9.96
N GLN A 114 10.52 4.22 11.27
CA GLN A 114 9.67 5.26 11.83
C GLN A 114 10.35 6.63 11.70
N TYR A 115 9.53 7.68 11.47
CA TYR A 115 10.02 9.06 11.50
C TYR A 115 10.80 9.36 12.79
N GLY A 116 11.93 10.03 12.66
CA GLY A 116 12.81 10.37 13.78
C GLY A 116 13.81 9.29 14.16
N ASN A 117 13.70 8.07 13.64
CA ASN A 117 14.71 7.04 13.85
C ASN A 117 15.85 7.18 12.83
N ASP A 118 17.07 6.90 13.31
CA ASP A 118 18.24 6.81 12.44
C ASP A 118 18.11 5.57 11.53
N PRO A 119 18.33 5.67 10.21
CA PRO A 119 18.42 4.52 9.31
C PRO A 119 19.34 3.39 9.78
N ALA A 120 20.40 3.71 10.54
CA ALA A 120 21.30 2.72 11.13
C ALA A 120 20.60 1.75 12.09
N THR A 121 19.41 2.08 12.62
CA THR A 121 18.62 1.14 13.43
C THR A 121 18.18 -0.10 12.66
N LEU A 122 18.17 -0.05 11.34
CA LEU A 122 17.86 -1.20 10.45
C LEU A 122 19.12 -1.92 9.95
N GLN A 123 20.34 -1.53 10.39
CA GLN A 123 21.58 -2.09 9.85
C GLN A 123 21.65 -3.62 9.98
N ALA A 124 21.44 -4.17 11.17
CA ALA A 124 21.47 -5.61 11.38
C ALA A 124 20.39 -6.33 10.55
N MET A 125 19.18 -5.77 10.45
CA MET A 125 18.10 -6.34 9.63
C MET A 125 18.47 -6.40 8.14
N ILE A 126 19.14 -5.36 7.63
CA ILE A 126 19.55 -5.31 6.22
C ILE A 126 20.78 -6.17 5.96
N GLN A 127 21.84 -6.03 6.77
CA GLN A 127 23.15 -6.64 6.48
C GLN A 127 23.24 -8.10 6.94
N GLU A 128 22.65 -8.45 8.09
CA GLU A 128 22.77 -9.78 8.70
C GLU A 128 21.53 -10.65 8.41
N GLN A 129 20.35 -10.02 8.35
CA GLN A 129 19.09 -10.74 8.13
C GLN A 129 18.57 -10.64 6.69
N HIS A 130 19.24 -9.87 5.83
CA HIS A 130 18.98 -9.75 4.39
C HIS A 130 17.60 -9.15 4.05
N VAL A 131 17.01 -8.35 4.97
CA VAL A 131 15.74 -7.66 4.71
C VAL A 131 15.85 -6.80 3.47
N GLY A 132 15.05 -7.10 2.46
CA GLY A 132 15.13 -6.50 1.14
C GLY A 132 14.20 -5.31 0.90
N ASN A 133 13.27 -5.01 1.82
CA ASN A 133 12.29 -3.96 1.62
C ASN A 133 12.11 -3.13 2.89
N VAL A 134 11.83 -1.81 2.73
CA VAL A 134 11.63 -0.88 3.86
C VAL A 134 10.42 -0.01 3.58
N ILE A 135 9.57 0.19 4.59
CA ILE A 135 8.48 1.18 4.55
C ILE A 135 8.83 2.36 5.47
N LEU A 136 8.69 3.59 4.97
CA LEU A 136 8.80 4.81 5.77
C LEU A 136 7.45 5.08 6.44
N MET A 137 7.42 5.08 7.77
CA MET A 137 6.22 5.25 8.58
C MET A 137 6.27 6.50 9.45
N GLY A 138 5.10 7.01 9.84
CA GLY A 138 4.97 8.21 10.65
C GLY A 138 4.98 9.49 9.78
N ASN A 139 5.03 10.65 10.43
CA ASN A 139 4.89 11.95 9.75
C ASN A 139 6.26 12.54 9.40
N TRP A 140 6.76 12.27 8.22
CA TRP A 140 8.01 12.80 7.69
C TRP A 140 7.80 14.21 7.13
N VAL A 141 7.85 15.22 8.02
CA VAL A 141 7.55 16.64 7.70
C VAL A 141 8.76 17.42 7.18
N SER A 142 9.88 16.77 7.02
CA SER A 142 11.17 17.42 6.77
C SER A 142 11.51 17.65 5.29
N GLY A 143 10.61 17.32 4.38
CA GLY A 143 10.74 17.55 2.93
C GLY A 143 11.60 16.53 2.19
N VAL A 144 11.62 16.66 0.86
CA VAL A 144 12.24 15.73 -0.11
C VAL A 144 13.71 15.45 0.21
N GLU A 145 14.51 16.49 0.49
CA GLU A 145 15.95 16.36 0.70
C GLU A 145 16.29 15.52 1.96
N ASN A 146 15.50 15.67 3.03
CA ASN A 146 15.70 14.89 4.26
C ASN A 146 15.31 13.43 4.06
N VAL A 147 14.18 13.18 3.39
CA VAL A 147 13.76 11.82 3.02
C VAL A 147 14.81 11.17 2.12
N ALA A 148 15.33 11.91 1.12
CA ALA A 148 16.39 11.41 0.24
C ALA A 148 17.66 11.01 1.00
N ARG A 149 18.07 11.79 2.02
CA ARG A 149 19.21 11.40 2.88
C ARG A 149 18.97 10.11 3.63
N ALA A 150 17.78 9.90 4.16
CA ALA A 150 17.42 8.68 4.87
C ALA A 150 17.40 7.46 3.93
N THR A 151 16.76 7.58 2.76
CA THR A 151 16.70 6.49 1.77
C THR A 151 18.07 6.14 1.21
N GLN A 152 18.92 7.14 0.94
CA GLN A 152 20.32 6.92 0.52
C GLN A 152 21.14 6.23 1.62
N ALA A 153 20.92 6.58 2.89
CA ALA A 153 21.60 5.90 4.01
C ALA A 153 21.20 4.42 4.04
N LEU A 154 19.91 4.09 3.91
CA LEU A 154 19.42 2.71 3.80
C LEU A 154 20.05 1.97 2.61
N GLN A 155 20.10 2.57 1.42
CA GLN A 155 20.72 1.95 0.25
C GLN A 155 22.23 1.71 0.45
N ARG A 156 22.94 2.60 1.16
CA ARG A 156 24.36 2.39 1.51
C ARG A 156 24.54 1.19 2.45
N LEU A 157 23.65 0.98 3.43
CA LEU A 157 23.69 -0.22 4.27
C LEU A 157 23.52 -1.49 3.44
N ASN A 158 22.63 -1.47 2.44
CA ASN A 158 22.41 -2.61 1.56
C ASN A 158 23.54 -2.86 0.56
N ALA A 159 24.28 -1.84 0.16
CA ALA A 159 25.33 -1.97 -0.87
C ALA A 159 26.44 -2.97 -0.49
N SER A 160 26.68 -3.20 0.81
CA SER A 160 27.66 -4.18 1.29
C SER A 160 27.20 -5.62 1.20
N THR A 161 25.90 -5.88 0.95
CA THR A 161 25.34 -7.23 0.92
C THR A 161 25.50 -7.94 -0.42
N GLY A 162 25.69 -7.20 -1.50
CA GLY A 162 25.69 -7.73 -2.88
C GLY A 162 24.28 -8.12 -3.38
N LEU A 163 23.25 -7.91 -2.60
CA LEU A 163 21.85 -8.21 -2.95
C LEU A 163 21.21 -7.08 -3.77
N PRO A 164 20.06 -7.31 -4.42
CA PRO A 164 19.27 -6.27 -5.07
C PRO A 164 19.01 -5.08 -4.16
N GLY A 165 18.98 -3.87 -4.72
CA GLY A 165 18.69 -2.64 -3.97
C GLY A 165 17.41 -2.75 -3.14
N LEU A 166 17.34 -2.02 -2.02
CA LEU A 166 16.15 -1.99 -1.18
C LEU A 166 14.96 -1.41 -1.94
N LEU A 167 13.83 -2.09 -1.90
CA LEU A 167 12.56 -1.54 -2.30
C LEU A 167 12.04 -0.68 -1.15
N ILE A 168 12.05 0.65 -1.33
CA ILE A 168 11.61 1.59 -0.30
C ILE A 168 10.24 2.13 -0.68
N ALA A 169 9.29 2.03 0.25
CA ALA A 169 7.88 2.38 0.08
C ALA A 169 7.40 3.37 1.15
N THR A 170 6.23 3.96 0.92
CA THR A 170 5.45 4.72 1.91
C THR A 170 3.99 4.72 1.53
N ASP A 171 3.10 5.10 2.47
CA ASP A 171 1.70 5.40 2.19
C ASP A 171 1.55 6.90 1.88
N GLN A 172 1.28 7.20 0.61
CA GLN A 172 1.06 8.55 0.13
C GLN A 172 -0.23 8.58 -0.69
N GLU A 173 -1.37 8.40 0.01
CA GLU A 173 -2.72 8.36 -0.58
C GLU A 173 -3.25 9.77 -0.83
N GLY A 174 -2.89 10.70 0.05
CA GLY A 174 -3.45 12.04 0.18
C GLY A 174 -4.43 12.16 1.34
N GLY A 175 -4.88 13.38 1.61
CA GLY A 175 -5.75 13.66 2.75
C GLY A 175 -5.10 13.28 4.08
N THR A 176 -5.76 12.42 4.86
CA THR A 176 -5.28 11.98 6.19
C THR A 176 -4.15 10.96 6.13
N VAL A 177 -3.95 10.29 4.99
CA VAL A 177 -2.89 9.30 4.79
C VAL A 177 -1.86 9.84 3.80
N GLN A 178 -1.04 10.73 4.30
CA GLN A 178 0.09 11.32 3.58
C GLN A 178 1.28 11.41 4.54
N HIS A 179 2.17 10.40 4.50
CA HIS A 179 3.29 10.31 5.42
C HIS A 179 4.43 11.30 5.12
N LEU A 180 4.60 11.68 3.86
CA LEU A 180 5.66 12.59 3.45
C LEU A 180 5.12 13.98 3.15
N SER A 181 5.69 14.98 3.79
CA SER A 181 5.28 16.39 3.67
C SER A 181 6.47 17.34 3.87
N GLY A 182 6.22 18.64 3.80
CA GLY A 182 7.24 19.67 3.90
C GLY A 182 7.84 20.05 2.55
N PRO A 183 8.96 20.80 2.50
CA PRO A 183 9.50 21.36 1.27
C PRO A 183 9.68 20.33 0.15
N GLY A 184 9.03 20.56 -0.99
CA GLY A 184 9.10 19.73 -2.19
C GLY A 184 8.08 18.58 -2.24
N PHE A 185 7.27 18.37 -1.22
CA PHE A 185 6.07 17.53 -1.26
C PHE A 185 4.82 18.40 -1.21
N ASP A 186 3.99 18.32 -2.23
CA ASP A 186 2.70 19.01 -2.25
C ASP A 186 1.68 18.27 -1.38
N ALA A 187 0.73 19.04 -0.80
CA ALA A 187 -0.43 18.45 -0.15
C ALA A 187 -1.32 17.78 -1.20
N MET A 188 -1.55 16.50 -1.06
CA MET A 188 -2.44 15.74 -1.93
C MET A 188 -3.88 15.81 -1.37
N PRO A 189 -4.90 16.02 -2.21
CA PRO A 189 -6.29 15.97 -1.77
C PRO A 189 -6.64 14.54 -1.30
N SER A 190 -7.71 14.42 -0.48
CA SER A 190 -8.23 13.09 -0.09
C SER A 190 -8.63 12.27 -1.31
N ALA A 191 -8.64 10.93 -1.20
CA ALA A 191 -9.02 10.07 -2.31
C ALA A 191 -10.44 10.41 -2.82
N THR A 192 -11.40 10.72 -1.93
CA THR A 192 -12.74 11.18 -2.32
C THR A 192 -12.70 12.48 -3.15
N ALA A 193 -11.82 13.43 -2.84
CA ALA A 193 -11.65 14.63 -3.66
C ALA A 193 -10.93 14.31 -4.99
N GLN A 194 -9.99 13.36 -5.00
CA GLN A 194 -9.38 12.83 -6.23
C GLN A 194 -10.42 12.16 -7.13
N GLY A 195 -11.43 11.49 -6.57
CA GLY A 195 -12.54 10.88 -7.30
C GLY A 195 -13.44 11.90 -8.02
N GLN A 196 -13.37 13.19 -7.68
CA GLN A 196 -14.07 14.24 -8.43
C GLN A 196 -13.26 14.80 -9.61
N MET A 197 -12.00 14.38 -9.77
CA MET A 197 -11.17 14.80 -10.88
C MET A 197 -11.52 14.02 -12.16
N PRO A 198 -11.52 14.64 -13.35
CA PRO A 198 -11.45 13.90 -14.61
C PRO A 198 -10.22 12.97 -14.64
N LEU A 199 -10.33 11.78 -15.26
CA LEU A 199 -9.28 10.76 -15.25
C LEU A 199 -7.93 11.26 -15.80
N ASP A 200 -7.93 12.10 -16.83
CA ASP A 200 -6.72 12.71 -17.39
C ASP A 200 -6.05 13.66 -16.40
N ARG A 201 -6.83 14.42 -15.64
CA ARG A 201 -6.35 15.32 -14.58
C ARG A 201 -5.77 14.54 -13.41
N LEU A 202 -6.46 13.48 -12.99
CA LEU A 202 -5.94 12.61 -11.93
C LEU A 202 -4.62 11.94 -12.34
N ARG A 203 -4.54 11.45 -13.58
CA ARG A 203 -3.30 10.86 -14.13
C ARG A 203 -2.14 11.86 -14.13
N ALA A 204 -2.39 13.10 -14.57
CA ALA A 204 -1.38 14.15 -14.56
C ALA A 204 -0.94 14.51 -13.14
N ALA A 205 -1.88 14.70 -12.22
CA ALA A 205 -1.60 14.99 -10.82
C ALA A 205 -0.82 13.86 -10.14
N ALA A 206 -1.22 12.61 -10.37
CA ALA A 206 -0.51 11.44 -9.82
C ALA A 206 0.93 11.35 -10.31
N ARG A 207 1.19 11.68 -11.60
CA ARG A 207 2.56 11.80 -12.09
C ARG A 207 3.34 12.89 -11.36
N ASP A 208 2.75 14.04 -11.16
CA ASP A 208 3.42 15.16 -10.50
C ASP A 208 3.68 14.87 -9.01
N TRP A 209 2.79 14.16 -8.33
CA TRP A 209 3.00 13.65 -6.96
C TRP A 209 4.07 12.55 -6.89
N ALA A 210 4.23 11.74 -7.94
CA ALA A 210 5.27 10.71 -7.99
C ALA A 210 6.70 11.28 -8.11
N LEU A 211 6.87 12.43 -8.78
CA LEU A 211 8.20 13.02 -9.00
C LEU A 211 8.96 13.30 -7.68
N PRO A 212 8.38 13.94 -6.65
CA PRO A 212 9.06 14.12 -5.36
C PRO A 212 9.33 12.80 -4.65
N LEU A 213 8.44 11.78 -4.74
CA LEU A 213 8.69 10.45 -4.22
C LEU A 213 9.93 9.82 -4.88
N LYS A 214 10.00 9.87 -6.21
CA LYS A 214 11.16 9.36 -6.95
C LYS A 214 12.45 10.09 -6.59
N ARG A 215 12.43 11.44 -6.50
CA ARG A 215 13.58 12.24 -6.09
C ARG A 215 14.06 11.90 -4.68
N SER A 216 13.15 11.56 -3.78
CA SER A 216 13.49 11.15 -2.43
C SER A 216 13.88 9.67 -2.30
N GLY A 217 14.05 8.96 -3.42
CA GLY A 217 14.56 7.59 -3.45
C GLY A 217 13.53 6.51 -3.17
N LEU A 218 12.23 6.84 -3.18
CA LEU A 218 11.18 5.84 -3.07
C LEU A 218 10.94 5.15 -4.42
N ALA A 219 10.72 3.85 -4.36
CA ALA A 219 10.39 3.02 -5.51
C ALA A 219 8.89 2.68 -5.58
N MET A 220 8.20 2.69 -4.44
CA MET A 220 6.80 2.29 -4.33
C MET A 220 5.98 3.29 -3.51
N ASN A 221 4.74 3.49 -3.94
CA ASN A 221 3.67 4.10 -3.16
C ASN A 221 2.63 3.02 -2.85
N LEU A 222 2.34 2.79 -1.55
CA LEU A 222 1.29 1.86 -1.12
C LEU A 222 -0.09 2.56 -1.22
N ALA A 223 -0.43 2.95 -2.43
CA ALA A 223 -1.65 3.63 -2.86
C ALA A 223 -1.92 3.31 -4.34
N PRO A 224 -3.18 3.49 -4.81
CA PRO A 224 -4.34 4.02 -4.10
C PRO A 224 -5.12 2.97 -3.33
N SER A 225 -6.02 3.43 -2.42
CA SER A 225 -7.13 2.61 -1.94
C SER A 225 -8.16 2.46 -3.07
N VAL A 226 -8.54 1.21 -3.37
CA VAL A 226 -9.57 0.85 -4.36
C VAL A 226 -10.85 0.42 -3.66
N ASP A 227 -10.83 0.44 -2.33
CA ASP A 227 -11.97 0.09 -1.51
C ASP A 227 -13.23 0.85 -1.92
N THR A 228 -14.36 0.15 -1.99
CA THR A 228 -15.65 0.74 -2.33
C THR A 228 -16.55 0.71 -1.11
N VAL A 229 -16.83 1.88 -0.54
CA VAL A 229 -17.64 2.00 0.68
C VAL A 229 -19.10 1.69 0.37
N THR A 230 -19.63 0.61 0.96
CA THR A 230 -20.99 0.09 0.71
C THR A 230 -21.94 0.29 1.88
N ILE A 231 -21.40 0.71 3.05
CA ILE A 231 -22.18 1.03 4.26
C ILE A 231 -22.13 2.53 4.55
N GLU A 232 -22.82 2.98 5.58
CA GLU A 232 -22.73 4.36 6.01
C GLU A 232 -21.27 4.76 6.26
N ARG A 233 -20.82 5.81 5.61
CA ARG A 233 -19.41 6.25 5.55
C ARG A 233 -18.81 6.46 6.94
N ALA A 234 -19.59 7.07 7.86
CA ALA A 234 -19.12 7.38 9.21
C ALA A 234 -18.85 6.15 10.09
N VAL A 235 -19.47 5.00 9.77
CA VAL A 235 -19.25 3.74 10.52
C VAL A 235 -18.25 2.80 9.85
N ASN A 236 -17.81 3.12 8.65
CA ASN A 236 -16.70 2.45 8.01
C ASN A 236 -15.40 3.16 8.41
N GLU A 237 -14.87 2.77 9.57
CA GLU A 237 -13.75 3.44 10.23
C GLU A 237 -12.45 3.49 9.41
N PRO A 238 -12.02 2.40 8.70
CA PRO A 238 -10.70 2.38 8.08
C PRO A 238 -10.66 3.18 6.78
N ILE A 239 -11.77 3.31 6.06
CA ILE A 239 -11.81 3.88 4.71
C ILE A 239 -12.76 5.07 4.64
N GLY A 240 -14.06 4.84 4.81
CA GLY A 240 -15.11 5.83 4.56
C GLY A 240 -15.01 7.05 5.47
N ALA A 241 -14.86 6.85 6.78
CA ALA A 241 -14.75 7.92 7.77
C ALA A 241 -13.50 8.81 7.54
N LEU A 242 -12.48 8.29 6.87
CA LEU A 242 -11.20 8.95 6.57
C LEU A 242 -11.11 9.47 5.13
N TYR A 243 -12.19 9.31 4.31
CA TYR A 243 -12.22 9.74 2.90
C TYR A 243 -11.07 9.14 2.06
N ARG A 244 -10.71 7.85 2.32
CA ARG A 244 -9.61 7.14 1.67
C ARG A 244 -10.00 6.44 0.37
N ASP A 245 -11.30 6.26 0.07
CA ASP A 245 -11.83 5.77 -1.21
C ASP A 245 -12.14 6.92 -2.16
N PHE A 246 -12.26 6.65 -3.46
CA PHE A 246 -12.63 7.67 -4.44
C PHE A 246 -14.08 8.17 -4.31
N GLY A 247 -14.92 7.52 -3.50
CA GLY A 247 -16.30 7.93 -3.24
C GLY A 247 -17.25 7.70 -4.42
N LEU A 248 -16.91 6.76 -5.29
CA LEU A 248 -17.63 6.41 -6.51
C LEU A 248 -18.17 4.99 -6.44
N ASP A 249 -18.92 4.55 -7.47
CA ASP A 249 -19.24 3.14 -7.64
C ASP A 249 -17.97 2.32 -7.99
N ALA A 250 -18.06 1.00 -7.88
CA ALA A 250 -16.93 0.10 -8.06
C ALA A 250 -16.24 0.21 -9.42
N GLN A 251 -17.01 0.41 -10.49
CA GLN A 251 -16.43 0.57 -11.83
C GLN A 251 -15.59 1.82 -11.90
N ARG A 252 -16.14 2.96 -11.48
CA ARG A 252 -15.43 4.24 -11.50
C ARG A 252 -14.29 4.31 -10.49
N ASN A 253 -14.40 3.64 -9.33
CA ASN A 253 -13.28 3.47 -8.40
C ASN A 253 -12.11 2.76 -9.08
N GLY A 254 -12.39 1.67 -9.81
CA GLY A 254 -11.38 0.95 -10.58
C GLY A 254 -10.73 1.80 -11.69
N GLU A 255 -11.50 2.60 -12.41
CA GLU A 255 -11.01 3.52 -13.45
C GLU A 255 -10.13 4.64 -12.88
N HIS A 256 -10.54 5.25 -11.74
CA HIS A 256 -9.73 6.26 -11.05
C HIS A 256 -8.44 5.67 -10.48
N ALA A 257 -8.51 4.46 -9.91
CA ALA A 257 -7.33 3.73 -9.47
C ALA A 257 -6.37 3.48 -10.65
N ALA A 258 -6.87 3.07 -11.81
CA ALA A 258 -6.05 2.87 -13.00
C ALA A 258 -5.37 4.18 -13.44
N ALA A 259 -6.09 5.31 -13.46
CA ALA A 259 -5.52 6.61 -13.80
C ALA A 259 -4.42 7.04 -12.80
N PHE A 260 -4.64 6.83 -11.49
CA PHE A 260 -3.64 7.09 -10.46
C PHE A 260 -2.38 6.24 -10.66
N ILE A 261 -2.53 4.92 -10.86
CA ILE A 261 -1.43 3.97 -11.09
C ILE A 261 -0.62 4.36 -12.33
N GLU A 262 -1.29 4.70 -13.42
CA GLU A 262 -0.64 5.15 -14.66
C GLU A 262 0.17 6.43 -14.45
N GLY A 263 -0.37 7.38 -13.70
CA GLY A 263 0.33 8.61 -13.33
C GLY A 263 1.57 8.34 -12.48
N MET A 264 1.44 7.55 -11.39
CA MET A 264 2.58 7.16 -10.55
C MET A 264 3.69 6.48 -11.36
N ARG A 265 3.33 5.53 -12.23
CA ARG A 265 4.26 4.84 -13.11
C ARG A 265 4.96 5.81 -14.09
N ALA A 266 4.22 6.77 -14.66
CA ALA A 266 4.80 7.80 -15.52
C ALA A 266 5.79 8.71 -14.78
N GLY A 267 5.63 8.89 -13.47
CA GLY A 267 6.58 9.58 -12.58
C GLY A 267 7.71 8.68 -12.06
N GLY A 268 7.75 7.40 -12.45
CA GLY A 268 8.82 6.46 -12.10
C GLY A 268 8.66 5.79 -10.71
N VAL A 269 7.44 5.72 -10.18
CA VAL A 269 7.10 5.10 -8.90
C VAL A 269 6.05 4.01 -9.13
N GLY A 270 6.24 2.82 -8.57
CA GLY A 270 5.26 1.75 -8.57
C GLY A 270 4.09 2.04 -7.62
N SER A 271 2.95 1.39 -7.85
CA SER A 271 1.75 1.50 -7.02
C SER A 271 1.34 0.16 -6.45
N ALA A 272 0.90 0.15 -5.19
CA ALA A 272 0.21 -0.98 -4.58
C ALA A 272 -1.25 -0.60 -4.32
N ILE A 273 -2.18 -1.30 -4.96
CA ILE A 273 -3.61 -1.11 -4.68
C ILE A 273 -4.01 -1.86 -3.41
N LYS A 274 -4.99 -1.32 -2.66
CA LYS A 274 -5.39 -1.84 -1.36
C LYS A 274 -6.85 -1.55 -1.02
N HIS A 275 -7.45 -2.33 -0.16
CA HIS A 275 -7.00 -3.50 0.62
C HIS A 275 -7.80 -4.73 0.16
N TYR A 276 -7.27 -5.51 -0.76
CA TYR A 276 -7.98 -6.63 -1.40
C TYR A 276 -8.51 -7.66 -0.37
N PRO A 277 -9.74 -8.17 -0.47
CA PRO A 277 -10.74 -7.95 -1.52
C PRO A 277 -11.62 -6.71 -1.33
N GLY A 278 -11.43 -5.88 -0.29
CA GLY A 278 -12.10 -4.62 -0.02
C GLY A 278 -12.45 -4.42 1.46
N LEU A 279 -12.18 -3.24 2.02
CA LEU A 279 -12.52 -2.84 3.38
C LEU A 279 -13.74 -1.88 3.43
N GLY A 280 -14.46 -1.72 2.32
CA GLY A 280 -15.56 -0.76 2.24
C GLY A 280 -16.83 -1.16 2.99
N SER A 281 -16.98 -2.45 3.32
CA SER A 281 -18.16 -3.00 4.01
C SER A 281 -17.90 -3.29 5.50
N VAL A 282 -16.65 -3.16 5.99
CA VAL A 282 -16.31 -3.53 7.37
C VAL A 282 -16.69 -2.44 8.37
N ARG A 283 -16.96 -2.87 9.60
CA ARG A 283 -17.07 -2.03 10.80
C ARG A 283 -15.85 -2.25 11.67
N GLY A 284 -15.32 -1.18 12.28
CA GLY A 284 -14.07 -1.23 13.04
C GLY A 284 -12.82 -1.20 12.15
N ASN A 285 -11.65 -1.06 12.77
CA ASN A 285 -10.38 -0.86 12.09
C ASN A 285 -9.42 -2.02 12.40
N THR A 286 -8.89 -2.66 11.37
CA THR A 286 -7.96 -3.79 11.47
C THR A 286 -6.68 -3.45 12.23
N ASP A 287 -6.24 -2.19 12.20
CA ASP A 287 -5.04 -1.76 12.91
C ASP A 287 -5.18 -1.82 14.44
N PHE A 288 -6.39 -1.58 14.95
CA PHE A 288 -6.62 -1.35 16.38
C PHE A 288 -7.49 -2.41 17.05
N THR A 289 -8.27 -3.20 16.29
CA THR A 289 -9.24 -4.14 16.85
C THR A 289 -8.66 -5.53 17.00
N ALA A 290 -8.37 -5.92 18.24
CA ALA A 290 -7.71 -7.19 18.57
C ALA A 290 -8.57 -8.45 18.34
N ASN A 291 -9.88 -8.32 18.20
CA ASN A 291 -10.79 -9.46 17.98
C ASN A 291 -10.98 -9.81 16.49
N GLY A 292 -10.20 -9.21 15.62
CA GLY A 292 -10.38 -9.30 14.18
C GLY A 292 -11.54 -8.42 13.68
N ILE A 293 -11.58 -8.27 12.36
CA ILE A 293 -12.66 -7.56 11.67
C ILE A 293 -13.34 -8.56 10.74
N VAL A 294 -14.65 -8.51 10.69
CA VAL A 294 -15.47 -9.44 9.90
C VAL A 294 -16.29 -8.69 8.89
N ASP A 295 -16.19 -9.13 7.63
CA ASP A 295 -17.08 -8.78 6.52
C ASP A 295 -18.02 -9.96 6.27
N ASP A 296 -19.33 -9.73 6.33
CA ASP A 296 -20.38 -10.75 6.11
C ASP A 296 -21.19 -10.48 4.82
N THR A 297 -20.71 -9.58 3.97
CA THR A 297 -21.41 -9.13 2.76
C THR A 297 -20.62 -9.34 1.46
N THR A 298 -19.30 -9.21 1.49
CA THR A 298 -18.44 -9.34 0.30
C THR A 298 -18.39 -10.79 -0.19
N THR A 299 -18.64 -10.98 -1.49
CA THR A 299 -18.57 -12.27 -2.18
C THR A 299 -17.45 -12.26 -3.23
N GLU A 300 -17.05 -13.43 -3.72
CA GLU A 300 -15.98 -13.58 -4.75
C GLU A 300 -16.19 -12.73 -6.02
N ASN A 301 -17.43 -12.53 -6.42
CA ASN A 301 -17.82 -11.74 -7.60
C ASN A 301 -18.54 -10.44 -7.18
N GLY A 302 -18.36 -9.99 -5.94
CA GLY A 302 -19.03 -8.83 -5.39
C GLY A 302 -18.52 -7.51 -5.95
N THR A 303 -19.24 -6.45 -5.62
CA THR A 303 -18.95 -5.08 -6.10
C THR A 303 -17.53 -4.64 -5.76
N GLU A 304 -17.06 -4.91 -4.53
CA GLU A 304 -15.73 -4.51 -4.09
C GLU A 304 -14.63 -5.22 -4.89
N VAL A 305 -14.73 -6.55 -5.05
CA VAL A 305 -13.78 -7.36 -5.83
C VAL A 305 -13.71 -6.90 -7.29
N ASN A 306 -14.85 -6.49 -7.87
CA ASN A 306 -14.91 -5.99 -9.24
C ASN A 306 -14.14 -4.67 -9.43
N ALA A 307 -14.09 -3.78 -8.42
CA ALA A 307 -13.28 -2.57 -8.46
C ALA A 307 -11.79 -2.91 -8.56
N PHE A 308 -11.30 -3.87 -7.76
CA PHE A 308 -9.93 -4.36 -7.83
C PHE A 308 -9.62 -5.04 -9.16
N THR A 309 -10.51 -5.89 -9.65
CA THR A 309 -10.36 -6.54 -10.95
C THR A 309 -10.22 -5.52 -12.08
N SER A 310 -11.03 -4.46 -12.06
CA SER A 310 -10.95 -3.34 -13.00
C SER A 310 -9.61 -2.61 -12.90
N ALA A 311 -9.20 -2.23 -11.69
CA ALA A 311 -7.92 -1.55 -11.43
C ALA A 311 -6.71 -2.38 -11.89
N ILE A 312 -6.71 -3.70 -11.63
CA ILE A 312 -5.64 -4.61 -12.05
C ILE A 312 -5.55 -4.70 -13.57
N ARG A 313 -6.68 -4.91 -14.25
CA ARG A 313 -6.70 -5.08 -15.71
C ARG A 313 -6.30 -3.80 -16.45
N GLN A 314 -6.78 -2.65 -16.01
CA GLN A 314 -6.55 -1.38 -16.68
C GLN A 314 -5.23 -0.70 -16.22
N GLY A 315 -5.03 -0.58 -14.91
CA GLY A 315 -3.89 0.15 -14.32
C GLY A 315 -2.60 -0.64 -14.28
N LYS A 316 -2.67 -1.98 -14.17
CA LYS A 316 -1.50 -2.86 -14.01
C LYS A 316 -0.63 -2.42 -12.82
N PRO A 317 -1.16 -2.47 -11.58
CA PRO A 317 -0.39 -2.12 -10.38
C PRO A 317 0.80 -3.05 -10.21
N ALA A 318 1.87 -2.54 -9.61
CA ALA A 318 3.06 -3.33 -9.28
C ALA A 318 2.80 -4.32 -8.16
N MET A 319 1.92 -3.94 -7.21
CA MET A 319 1.54 -4.77 -6.06
C MET A 319 0.03 -4.70 -5.81
N VAL A 320 -0.47 -5.76 -5.14
CA VAL A 320 -1.78 -5.78 -4.50
C VAL A 320 -1.60 -6.06 -3.02
N MET A 321 -2.09 -5.17 -2.16
CA MET A 321 -2.09 -5.36 -0.71
C MET A 321 -3.37 -6.07 -0.29
N VAL A 322 -3.21 -7.16 0.49
CA VAL A 322 -4.31 -7.98 0.99
C VAL A 322 -4.64 -7.60 2.42
N SER A 323 -5.92 -7.42 2.70
CA SER A 323 -6.46 -7.01 3.99
C SER A 323 -6.31 -8.08 5.07
N LEU A 324 -6.50 -7.67 6.34
CA LEU A 324 -6.52 -8.57 7.51
C LEU A 324 -7.95 -8.83 8.03
N ALA A 325 -8.98 -8.39 7.32
CA ALA A 325 -10.36 -8.73 7.63
C ALA A 325 -10.70 -10.17 7.22
N THR A 326 -11.67 -10.79 7.90
CA THR A 326 -12.22 -12.11 7.58
C THR A 326 -13.50 -11.95 6.78
N TYR A 327 -13.58 -12.58 5.62
CA TYR A 327 -14.70 -12.51 4.67
C TYR A 327 -15.55 -13.77 4.75
N LYS A 328 -16.64 -13.73 5.52
CA LYS A 328 -17.44 -14.93 5.87
C LYS A 328 -18.03 -15.67 4.68
N LEU A 329 -18.34 -14.96 3.60
CA LEU A 329 -18.95 -15.56 2.40
C LEU A 329 -17.90 -16.15 1.43
N ILE A 330 -16.59 -16.01 1.77
CA ILE A 330 -15.47 -16.51 0.95
C ILE A 330 -14.65 -17.52 1.76
N ASP A 331 -14.08 -17.09 2.89
CA ASP A 331 -13.34 -17.94 3.82
C ASP A 331 -13.63 -17.47 5.26
N PRO A 332 -14.55 -18.14 5.97
CA PRO A 332 -14.95 -17.74 7.32
C PRO A 332 -13.89 -17.99 8.39
N ASP A 333 -12.88 -18.82 8.09
CA ASP A 333 -11.92 -19.33 9.09
C ASP A 333 -10.60 -18.54 9.10
N ASN A 334 -10.31 -17.80 8.02
CA ASN A 334 -9.04 -17.10 7.88
C ASN A 334 -9.23 -15.62 7.51
N PRO A 335 -8.47 -14.70 8.14
CA PRO A 335 -8.26 -13.36 7.56
C PRO A 335 -7.76 -13.46 6.12
N ALA A 336 -8.15 -12.51 5.25
CA ALA A 336 -7.88 -12.55 3.82
C ALA A 336 -6.40 -12.81 3.48
N ALA A 337 -5.47 -12.15 4.19
CA ALA A 337 -4.02 -12.37 3.96
C ALA A 337 -3.57 -13.82 4.22
N PHE A 338 -4.34 -14.62 4.98
CA PHE A 338 -4.01 -16.00 5.30
C PHE A 338 -4.93 -17.02 4.62
N SER A 339 -5.76 -16.56 3.69
CA SER A 339 -6.73 -17.37 2.95
C SER A 339 -6.20 -17.77 1.57
N PRO A 340 -5.91 -19.06 1.31
CA PRO A 340 -5.60 -19.53 -0.04
C PRO A 340 -6.74 -19.26 -1.04
N ALA A 341 -8.00 -19.32 -0.61
CA ALA A 341 -9.15 -19.00 -1.44
C ALA A 341 -9.08 -17.56 -1.97
N ILE A 342 -8.73 -16.59 -1.10
CA ILE A 342 -8.65 -15.18 -1.49
C ILE A 342 -7.36 -14.88 -2.26
N VAL A 343 -6.19 -15.26 -1.73
CA VAL A 343 -4.90 -14.88 -2.32
C VAL A 343 -4.57 -15.72 -3.56
N THR A 344 -4.70 -17.05 -3.46
CA THR A 344 -4.32 -17.92 -4.57
C THR A 344 -5.45 -18.06 -5.59
N ASP A 345 -6.66 -18.41 -5.15
CA ASP A 345 -7.70 -18.79 -6.10
C ASP A 345 -8.37 -17.55 -6.72
N MET A 346 -8.79 -16.57 -5.92
CA MET A 346 -9.43 -15.35 -6.46
C MET A 346 -8.44 -14.40 -7.10
N LEU A 347 -7.35 -14.00 -6.38
CA LEU A 347 -6.46 -12.94 -6.87
C LEU A 347 -5.51 -13.45 -7.95
N ARG A 348 -4.75 -14.53 -7.68
CA ARG A 348 -3.76 -14.99 -8.64
C ARG A 348 -4.35 -15.74 -9.83
N ARG A 349 -5.36 -16.60 -9.61
CA ARG A 349 -5.97 -17.41 -10.67
C ARG A 349 -7.19 -16.72 -11.29
N GLY A 350 -8.10 -16.22 -10.47
CA GLY A 350 -9.36 -15.60 -10.92
C GLY A 350 -9.17 -14.25 -11.60
N THR A 351 -8.27 -13.41 -11.05
CA THR A 351 -7.97 -12.07 -11.62
C THR A 351 -6.67 -12.04 -12.44
N PRO A 352 -6.07 -13.13 -12.85
CA PRO A 352 -4.70 -13.42 -13.25
C PRO A 352 -3.66 -12.34 -12.87
N PHE A 353 -3.41 -12.17 -11.57
CA PHE A 353 -2.41 -11.24 -11.07
C PHE A 353 -1.08 -11.96 -10.79
N ASP A 354 -0.06 -11.69 -11.57
CA ASP A 354 1.29 -12.28 -11.47
C ASP A 354 2.33 -11.33 -10.80
N GLY A 355 1.90 -10.13 -10.41
CA GLY A 355 2.71 -9.17 -9.65
C GLY A 355 2.93 -9.58 -8.19
N VAL A 356 3.52 -8.68 -7.41
CA VAL A 356 3.80 -8.91 -5.99
C VAL A 356 2.55 -8.74 -5.14
N VAL A 357 2.23 -9.74 -4.31
CA VAL A 357 1.20 -9.66 -3.29
C VAL A 357 1.84 -9.30 -1.95
N ILE A 358 1.46 -8.17 -1.38
CA ILE A 358 1.94 -7.69 -0.08
C ILE A 358 0.83 -7.81 0.96
N SER A 359 1.16 -8.15 2.19
CA SER A 359 0.18 -8.13 3.29
C SER A 359 -0.08 -6.69 3.75
N ASP A 360 -1.26 -6.42 4.30
CA ASP A 360 -1.43 -5.33 5.24
C ASP A 360 -0.56 -5.59 6.49
N SER A 361 -0.46 -4.61 7.40
CA SER A 361 0.49 -4.68 8.51
C SER A 361 0.32 -5.91 9.40
N LEU A 362 1.22 -6.88 9.32
CA LEU A 362 1.19 -8.09 10.15
C LEU A 362 1.42 -7.82 11.65
N SER A 363 1.71 -6.60 12.04
CA SER A 363 1.74 -6.14 13.44
C SER A 363 0.44 -5.48 13.90
N ALA A 364 -0.62 -5.50 13.07
CA ALA A 364 -1.93 -4.92 13.37
C ALA A 364 -2.71 -5.71 14.43
N GLY A 365 -3.64 -5.00 15.10
CA GLY A 365 -4.47 -5.57 16.17
C GLY A 365 -5.29 -6.79 15.73
N ALA A 366 -5.84 -6.78 14.50
CA ALA A 366 -6.69 -7.84 13.98
C ALA A 366 -6.04 -9.24 13.96
N VAL A 367 -4.73 -9.32 13.88
CA VAL A 367 -3.97 -10.59 13.83
C VAL A 367 -3.09 -10.82 15.06
N SER A 368 -3.23 -10.00 16.10
CA SER A 368 -2.42 -10.06 17.33
C SER A 368 -2.57 -11.37 18.13
N SER A 369 -3.63 -12.14 17.89
CA SER A 369 -3.82 -13.48 18.47
C SER A 369 -2.94 -14.56 17.84
N ILE A 370 -2.33 -14.29 16.68
CA ILE A 370 -1.45 -15.21 15.97
C ILE A 370 -0.01 -14.96 16.42
N ALA A 371 0.69 -16.02 16.82
CA ALA A 371 2.10 -15.91 17.20
C ALA A 371 2.91 -15.34 16.03
N PRO A 372 3.76 -14.32 16.25
CA PRO A 372 4.44 -13.57 15.17
C PRO A 372 5.24 -14.45 14.20
N GLN A 373 5.88 -15.53 14.69
CA GLN A 373 6.60 -16.50 13.84
C GLN A 373 5.70 -17.24 12.83
N ASN A 374 4.38 -17.30 13.07
CA ASN A 374 3.44 -17.97 12.18
C ASN A 374 2.83 -17.02 11.13
N LEU A 375 2.92 -15.71 11.31
CA LEU A 375 2.29 -14.72 10.43
C LEU A 375 2.84 -14.80 9.01
N GLY A 376 4.17 -14.74 8.86
CA GLY A 376 4.83 -14.83 7.55
C GLY A 376 4.64 -16.20 6.89
N VAL A 377 4.68 -17.28 7.69
CA VAL A 377 4.44 -18.65 7.20
C VAL A 377 3.04 -18.76 6.59
N ARG A 378 2.01 -18.33 7.33
CA ARG A 378 0.61 -18.38 6.85
C ARG A 378 0.40 -17.53 5.61
N PHE A 379 1.01 -16.34 5.56
CA PHE A 379 0.87 -15.45 4.41
C PHE A 379 1.50 -16.04 3.14
N ILE A 380 2.71 -16.58 3.22
CA ILE A 380 3.38 -17.24 2.09
C ILE A 380 2.63 -18.51 1.69
N ASP A 381 2.13 -19.30 2.65
CA ASP A 381 1.32 -20.50 2.36
C ASP A 381 0.04 -20.15 1.59
N ALA A 382 -0.58 -19.02 1.89
CA ALA A 382 -1.74 -18.51 1.16
C ALA A 382 -1.42 -18.01 -0.25
N GLY A 383 -0.15 -17.77 -0.60
CA GLY A 383 0.28 -17.28 -1.92
C GLY A 383 0.78 -15.83 -1.91
N GLY A 384 1.02 -15.24 -0.74
CA GLY A 384 1.61 -13.91 -0.56
C GLY A 384 3.12 -13.88 -0.81
N ASP A 385 3.67 -12.67 -0.96
CA ASP A 385 5.10 -12.46 -1.28
C ASP A 385 5.81 -11.58 -0.26
N ILE A 386 5.30 -10.40 0.09
CA ILE A 386 5.95 -9.48 1.02
C ILE A 386 5.15 -9.35 2.31
N CYS A 387 5.73 -9.78 3.42
CA CYS A 387 5.23 -9.53 4.77
C CYS A 387 5.53 -8.08 5.15
N CYS A 388 4.51 -7.22 5.18
CA CYS A 388 4.62 -5.83 5.62
C CYS A 388 4.33 -5.70 7.12
N MET A 389 5.03 -4.81 7.81
CA MET A 389 4.76 -4.52 9.21
C MET A 389 5.14 -3.09 9.55
N ASN A 390 4.36 -2.45 10.42
CA ASN A 390 4.65 -1.11 10.93
C ASN A 390 5.45 -1.11 12.26
N ALA A 391 5.63 -2.29 12.88
CA ALA A 391 6.42 -2.46 14.10
C ALA A 391 7.66 -3.33 13.82
N ALA A 392 8.84 -2.75 13.94
CA ALA A 392 10.13 -3.43 13.68
C ALA A 392 10.36 -4.68 14.54
N SER A 393 9.74 -4.77 15.73
CA SER A 393 9.83 -5.93 16.63
C SER A 393 9.26 -7.22 16.05
N TYR A 394 8.40 -7.14 15.02
CA TYR A 394 7.84 -8.30 14.33
C TYR A 394 8.77 -8.88 13.26
N THR A 395 9.77 -8.11 12.80
CA THR A 395 10.65 -8.51 11.69
C THR A 395 11.37 -9.82 11.97
N GLN A 396 12.09 -9.89 13.09
CA GLN A 396 12.87 -11.10 13.45
C GLN A 396 11.99 -12.33 13.64
N PRO A 397 10.91 -12.32 14.45
CA PRO A 397 10.05 -13.49 14.60
C PRO A 397 9.46 -13.99 13.27
N ILE A 398 9.02 -13.09 12.38
CA ILE A 398 8.48 -13.45 11.07
C ILE A 398 9.55 -14.13 10.21
N LEU A 399 10.76 -13.57 10.14
CA LEU A 399 11.89 -14.18 9.42
C LEU A 399 12.25 -15.55 9.96
N ASP A 400 12.34 -15.70 11.28
CA ASP A 400 12.67 -16.96 11.93
C ASP A 400 11.63 -18.04 11.62
N GLY A 401 10.35 -17.67 11.60
CA GLY A 401 9.27 -18.57 11.22
C GLY A 401 9.39 -19.04 9.76
N ILE A 402 9.61 -18.11 8.83
CA ILE A 402 9.78 -18.41 7.40
C ILE A 402 10.99 -19.33 7.19
N ARG A 403 12.15 -19.02 7.77
CA ARG A 403 13.39 -19.80 7.65
C ARG A 403 13.23 -21.21 8.22
N SER A 404 12.70 -21.32 9.44
CA SER A 404 12.48 -22.61 10.09
C SER A 404 11.55 -23.51 9.29
N ARG A 405 10.44 -22.95 8.79
CA ARG A 405 9.48 -23.71 7.97
C ARG A 405 10.10 -24.11 6.64
N ALA A 406 10.83 -23.24 5.96
CA ALA A 406 11.48 -23.52 4.68
C ALA A 406 12.61 -24.56 4.81
N ALA A 407 13.35 -24.56 5.92
CA ALA A 407 14.35 -25.57 6.20
C ALA A 407 13.74 -26.99 6.42
N ALA A 408 12.53 -27.04 6.99
CA ALA A 408 11.83 -28.28 7.31
C ALA A 408 10.95 -28.83 6.17
N ASP A 409 10.51 -27.96 5.25
CA ASP A 409 9.52 -28.29 4.21
C ASP A 409 9.97 -27.78 2.83
N LYS A 410 10.34 -28.71 1.94
CA LYS A 410 10.77 -28.39 0.57
C LYS A 410 9.66 -27.72 -0.26
N GLY A 411 8.39 -28.06 -0.02
CA GLY A 411 7.25 -27.42 -0.70
C GLY A 411 7.12 -25.95 -0.32
N PHE A 412 7.30 -25.64 0.96
CA PHE A 412 7.31 -24.28 1.44
C PHE A 412 8.57 -23.51 0.96
N ALA A 413 9.73 -24.13 0.95
CA ALA A 413 10.97 -23.55 0.39
C ALA A 413 10.80 -23.17 -1.09
N ALA A 414 10.07 -23.98 -1.87
CA ALA A 414 9.73 -23.66 -3.25
C ALA A 414 8.80 -22.43 -3.36
N LYS A 415 7.83 -22.28 -2.43
CA LYS A 415 6.98 -21.06 -2.37
C LYS A 415 7.81 -19.82 -2.04
N VAL A 416 8.73 -19.90 -1.05
CA VAL A 416 9.68 -18.82 -0.72
C VAL A 416 10.50 -18.42 -1.95
N THR A 417 11.00 -19.37 -2.71
CA THR A 417 11.77 -19.11 -3.93
C THR A 417 10.92 -18.41 -5.00
N ALA A 418 9.72 -18.92 -5.27
CA ALA A 418 8.82 -18.31 -6.25
C ALA A 418 8.37 -16.89 -5.86
N SER A 419 8.17 -16.64 -4.57
CA SER A 419 7.88 -15.30 -4.05
C SER A 419 9.08 -14.37 -4.19
N ALA A 420 10.29 -14.82 -3.89
CA ALA A 420 11.52 -14.05 -4.10
C ALA A 420 11.74 -13.71 -5.58
N GLU A 421 11.43 -14.62 -6.50
CA GLU A 421 11.49 -14.36 -7.95
C GLU A 421 10.55 -13.22 -8.37
N ARG A 422 9.31 -13.18 -7.86
CA ARG A 422 8.37 -12.07 -8.13
C ARG A 422 8.88 -10.74 -7.57
N VAL A 423 9.40 -10.75 -6.34
CA VAL A 423 9.94 -9.54 -5.70
C VAL A 423 11.18 -9.04 -6.45
N VAL A 424 12.11 -9.92 -6.81
CA VAL A 424 13.33 -9.54 -7.57
C VAL A 424 12.96 -9.08 -8.99
N ARG A 425 12.00 -9.71 -9.66
CA ARG A 425 11.46 -9.24 -10.94
C ARG A 425 10.95 -7.81 -10.83
N LEU A 426 10.14 -7.50 -9.83
CA LEU A 426 9.67 -6.15 -9.57
C LEU A 426 10.83 -5.17 -9.32
N LYS A 427 11.85 -5.56 -8.55
CA LYS A 427 13.04 -4.74 -8.32
C LYS A 427 13.81 -4.44 -9.60
N ILE A 428 13.88 -5.38 -10.54
CA ILE A 428 14.47 -5.16 -11.87
C ILE A 428 13.64 -4.13 -12.65
N GLU A 429 12.33 -4.28 -12.68
CA GLU A 429 11.40 -3.36 -13.37
C GLU A 429 11.48 -1.92 -12.81
N LEU A 430 11.71 -1.77 -11.52
CA LEU A 430 11.88 -0.48 -10.84
C LEU A 430 13.31 0.08 -10.91
N GLY A 431 14.26 -0.65 -11.53
CA GLY A 431 15.66 -0.21 -11.70
C GLY A 431 16.50 -0.34 -10.41
N LEU A 432 16.12 -1.22 -9.48
CA LEU A 432 16.82 -1.49 -8.22
C LEU A 432 17.87 -2.61 -8.34
N VAL A 433 18.06 -3.17 -9.52
CA VAL A 433 19.07 -4.18 -9.84
C VAL A 433 19.97 -3.66 -10.93
N GLN A 434 21.27 -3.58 -10.64
CA GLN A 434 22.30 -3.16 -11.59
C GLN A 434 22.69 -4.28 -12.54
#